data_6f0a9fab461e6b22e5b4c548aca2f805
#
_entry.id   6f0a9fab461e6b22e5b4c548aca2f805
#
_cell.length_a   1.000
_cell.length_b   1.000
_cell.length_c   1.000
_cell.angle_alpha   90.00
_cell.angle_beta   90.00
_cell.angle_gamma   90.00
#
_symmetry.space_group_name_H-M   'P 1'
#
loop_
_entity.id
_entity.type
_entity.pdbx_description
1 polymer ?
#
loop_
_entity_poly.entity_id
_entity_poly.type
_entity_poly.pdbx_seq_one_letter_code
_entity_poly.pdbx_strand_id
1 'polypeptide(L)'
;GRYTIEGVYKTTETRLNKIINIKSENISIDLDLEAGNTYSIAMYLYSPEERQEYENGKTDEVVLSVPLTIVVGSDFIKAYIICYKEK
;
A
#
# COMPACT_ATOMS: atom_id res chain seq x y z
N GLY A 1 -4.03 20.42 0.72
CA GLY A 1 -2.68 20.84 0.45
C GLY A 1 -1.77 19.73 -0.04
N ARG A 2 -0.62 20.12 -0.51
CA ARG A 2 0.39 19.19 -1.00
C ARG A 2 1.29 18.73 0.13
N TYR A 3 1.49 17.40 0.21
CA TYR A 3 2.34 16.79 1.23
C TYR A 3 3.30 15.81 0.58
N THR A 4 4.51 15.78 1.10
CA THR A 4 5.49 14.75 0.75
C THR A 4 5.63 13.82 1.94
N ILE A 5 5.36 12.55 1.74
CA ILE A 5 5.48 11.52 2.77
C ILE A 5 6.66 10.64 2.42
N GLU A 6 7.62 10.56 3.33
CA GLU A 6 8.79 9.71 3.18
C GLU A 6 8.76 8.60 4.23
N GLY A 7 9.14 7.42 3.84
CA GLY A 7 9.20 6.33 4.78
C GLY A 7 9.49 4.98 4.16
N VAL A 8 9.57 4.00 5.04
CA VAL A 8 9.71 2.60 4.70
C VAL A 8 8.40 1.90 5.00
N TYR A 9 7.86 1.21 4.02
CA TYR A 9 6.58 0.50 4.15
C TYR A 9 6.85 -0.98 4.36
N LYS A 10 6.08 -1.59 5.26
CA LYS A 10 6.26 -3.00 5.66
C LYS A 10 4.94 -3.74 5.59
N THR A 11 5.02 -5.00 5.18
CA THR A 11 3.89 -5.92 5.25
C THR A 11 4.41 -7.34 5.46
N THR A 12 3.51 -8.29 5.65
CA THR A 12 3.87 -9.69 5.83
C THR A 12 3.11 -10.58 4.86
N GLU A 13 3.75 -11.69 4.49
CA GLU A 13 3.14 -12.73 3.68
C GLU A 13 3.39 -14.08 4.34
N THR A 14 2.40 -14.97 4.31
CA THR A 14 2.56 -16.33 4.81
C THR A 14 2.76 -17.27 3.63
N ARG A 15 3.91 -17.95 3.61
CA ARG A 15 4.24 -18.97 2.60
C ARG A 15 4.75 -20.22 3.29
N LEU A 16 4.21 -21.39 2.91
CA LEU A 16 4.66 -22.69 3.43
C LEU A 16 4.81 -22.70 4.97
N ASN A 17 3.82 -22.18 5.67
CA ASN A 17 3.81 -22.07 7.13
C ASN A 17 4.90 -21.13 7.70
N LYS A 18 5.50 -20.30 6.87
CA LYS A 18 6.45 -19.28 7.29
C LYS A 18 5.87 -17.90 7.08
N ILE A 19 6.15 -17.01 8.03
CA ILE A 19 5.81 -15.59 7.90
C ILE A 19 7.01 -14.87 7.31
N ILE A 20 6.82 -14.25 6.16
CA ILE A 20 7.86 -13.47 5.49
C ILE A 20 7.56 -11.99 5.69
N ASN A 21 8.53 -11.27 6.23
CA ASN A 21 8.46 -9.82 6.35
C ASN A 21 8.92 -9.18 5.05
N ILE A 22 8.08 -8.35 4.48
CA ILE A 22 8.36 -7.64 3.23
C ILE A 22 8.49 -6.16 3.56
N LYS A 23 9.60 -5.59 3.16
CA LYS A 23 9.95 -4.21 3.47
C LYS A 23 10.38 -3.49 2.20
N SER A 24 9.81 -2.30 1.96
CA SER A 24 10.24 -1.45 0.86
C SER A 24 11.55 -0.75 1.17
N GLU A 25 12.19 -0.20 0.14
CA GLU A 25 13.21 0.83 0.32
C GLU A 25 12.56 2.11 0.81
N ASN A 26 13.38 3.10 1.19
CA ASN A 26 12.86 4.41 1.56
C ASN A 26 12.20 5.05 0.34
N ILE A 27 10.92 5.38 0.46
CA ILE A 27 10.10 5.89 -0.63
C ILE A 27 9.56 7.26 -0.27
N SER A 28 9.64 8.18 -1.24
CA SER A 28 9.06 9.52 -1.14
C SER A 28 7.82 9.58 -2.03
N ILE A 29 6.69 9.96 -1.47
CA ILE A 29 5.41 10.05 -2.19
C ILE A 29 4.82 11.43 -2.00
N ASP A 30 4.51 12.09 -3.12
CA ASP A 30 3.81 13.36 -3.11
C ASP A 30 2.31 13.14 -3.19
N LEU A 31 1.57 13.76 -2.27
CA LEU A 31 0.12 13.64 -2.19
C LEU A 31 -0.52 15.02 -2.14
N ASP A 32 -1.63 15.17 -2.83
CA ASP A 32 -2.50 16.33 -2.70
C ASP A 32 -3.73 15.93 -1.89
N LEU A 33 -3.77 16.34 -0.63
CA LEU A 33 -4.80 15.92 0.32
C LEU A 33 -5.71 17.10 0.67
N GLU A 34 -7.01 16.83 0.70
CA GLU A 34 -8.02 17.82 1.09
C GLU A 34 -8.14 17.90 2.61
N ALA A 35 -8.28 19.12 3.13
CA ALA A 35 -8.50 19.33 4.55
C ALA A 35 -9.86 18.76 4.99
N GLY A 36 -9.93 18.30 6.23
CA GLY A 36 -11.16 17.75 6.82
C GLY A 36 -11.45 16.30 6.50
N ASN A 37 -10.61 15.64 5.72
CA ASN A 37 -10.73 14.22 5.40
C ASN A 37 -9.66 13.41 6.12
N THR A 38 -9.96 12.15 6.37
CA THR A 38 -9.01 11.19 6.93
C THR A 38 -8.50 10.28 5.82
N TYR A 39 -7.19 10.08 5.80
CA TYR A 39 -6.54 9.25 4.81
C TYR A 39 -5.76 8.14 5.49
N SER A 40 -5.71 6.97 4.85
CA SER A 40 -4.84 5.88 5.26
C SER A 40 -3.91 5.51 4.13
N ILE A 41 -2.66 5.24 4.46
CA ILE A 41 -1.66 4.82 3.49
C ILE A 41 -0.91 3.62 4.05
N ALA A 42 -0.77 2.57 3.22
CA ALA A 42 -0.07 1.36 3.62
C ALA A 42 0.40 0.60 2.39
N MET A 43 1.26 -0.40 2.61
CA MET A 43 1.68 -1.31 1.57
C MET A 43 0.82 -2.56 1.57
N TYR A 44 0.35 -2.94 0.39
CA TYR A 44 -0.50 -4.11 0.16
C TYR A 44 0.14 -5.04 -0.86
N LEU A 45 -0.13 -6.32 -0.74
CA LEU A 45 0.32 -7.33 -1.71
C LEU A 45 -0.72 -7.60 -2.80
N TYR A 46 -1.75 -6.79 -2.86
CA TYR A 46 -2.81 -6.89 -3.86
C TYR A 46 -3.16 -5.51 -4.41
N SER A 47 -3.65 -5.47 -5.65
CA SER A 47 -4.03 -4.22 -6.31
C SER A 47 -5.29 -3.61 -5.70
N PRO A 48 -5.58 -2.33 -5.97
CA PRO A 48 -6.82 -1.70 -5.52
C PRO A 48 -8.07 -2.46 -5.97
N GLU A 49 -8.07 -3.00 -7.18
CA GLU A 49 -9.18 -3.79 -7.71
C GLU A 49 -9.36 -5.09 -6.93
N GLU A 50 -8.27 -5.79 -6.64
CA GLU A 50 -8.29 -7.00 -5.83
C GLU A 50 -8.78 -6.72 -4.42
N ARG A 51 -8.40 -5.59 -3.84
CA ARG A 51 -8.87 -5.18 -2.52
C ARG A 51 -10.39 -5.07 -2.46
N GLN A 52 -11.01 -4.52 -3.49
CA GLN A 52 -12.47 -4.42 -3.54
C GLN A 52 -13.15 -5.79 -3.50
N GLU A 53 -12.52 -6.79 -4.11
CA GLU A 53 -13.00 -8.16 -4.07
C GLU A 53 -12.90 -8.76 -2.67
N TYR A 54 -11.74 -8.59 -2.01
CA TYR A 54 -11.48 -9.15 -0.68
C TYR A 54 -12.25 -8.47 0.44
N GLU A 55 -12.35 -7.15 0.38
CA GLU A 55 -12.97 -6.34 1.43
C GLU A 55 -14.39 -5.92 1.07
N ASN A 56 -15.17 -6.87 0.69
CA ASN A 56 -16.54 -6.78 0.22
C ASN A 56 -17.34 -5.62 0.86
N GLY A 57 -17.67 -4.60 0.08
CA GLY A 57 -18.46 -3.46 0.53
C GLY A 57 -17.65 -2.29 1.10
N LYS A 58 -16.33 -2.35 1.13
CA LYS A 58 -15.53 -1.17 1.47
C LYS A 58 -15.60 -0.15 0.34
N THR A 59 -15.99 1.06 0.68
CA THR A 59 -16.25 2.14 -0.28
C THR A 59 -15.22 3.26 -0.22
N ASP A 60 -14.07 3.01 0.43
CA ASP A 60 -12.99 3.99 0.50
C ASP A 60 -12.47 4.31 -0.90
N GLU A 61 -12.24 5.58 -1.13
CA GLU A 61 -11.74 6.05 -2.42
C GLU A 61 -10.22 5.91 -2.48
N VAL A 62 -9.73 5.32 -3.56
CA VAL A 62 -8.29 5.27 -3.84
C VAL A 62 -7.84 6.63 -4.35
N VAL A 63 -6.97 7.27 -3.57
CA VAL A 63 -6.38 8.56 -3.95
C VAL A 63 -5.12 8.36 -4.77
N LEU A 64 -4.31 7.37 -4.39
CA LEU A 64 -3.04 7.07 -5.04
C LEU A 64 -2.73 5.60 -4.91
N SER A 65 -2.18 5.02 -5.98
CA SER A 65 -1.64 3.66 -5.97
C SER A 65 -0.29 3.67 -6.68
N VAL A 66 0.75 3.23 -5.98
CA VAL A 66 2.11 3.16 -6.52
C VAL A 66 2.53 1.69 -6.57
N PRO A 67 2.68 1.10 -7.77
CA PRO A 67 3.15 -0.27 -7.88
C PRO A 67 4.65 -0.35 -7.60
N LEU A 68 5.04 -1.41 -6.90
CA LEU A 68 6.43 -1.68 -6.55
C LEU A 68 6.78 -3.12 -6.87
N THR A 69 8.06 -3.36 -7.17
CA THR A 69 8.62 -4.70 -7.23
C THR A 69 9.66 -4.81 -6.14
N ILE A 70 9.48 -5.76 -5.23
CA ILE A 70 10.37 -5.96 -4.09
C ILE A 70 11.07 -7.30 -4.24
N VAL A 71 12.39 -7.29 -4.05
CA VAL A 71 13.19 -8.52 -4.08
C VAL A 71 13.26 -9.10 -2.67
N VAL A 72 12.80 -10.35 -2.52
CA VAL A 72 12.88 -11.10 -1.27
C VAL A 72 13.61 -12.41 -1.56
N GLY A 73 14.87 -12.51 -1.13
CA GLY A 73 15.71 -13.63 -1.50
C GLY A 73 15.93 -13.69 -3.02
N SER A 74 15.53 -14.78 -3.65
CA SER A 74 15.59 -14.96 -5.12
C SER A 74 14.26 -14.63 -5.80
N ASP A 75 13.25 -14.24 -5.05
CA ASP A 75 11.90 -13.99 -5.57
C ASP A 75 11.63 -12.50 -5.77
N PHE A 76 10.74 -12.23 -6.73
CA PHE A 76 10.21 -10.89 -6.95
C PHE A 76 8.75 -10.88 -6.50
N ILE A 77 8.41 -9.91 -5.66
CA ILE A 77 7.06 -9.75 -5.14
C ILE A 77 6.51 -8.41 -5.60
N LYS A 78 5.32 -8.44 -6.17
CA LYS A 78 4.59 -7.22 -6.49
C LYS A 78 3.86 -6.71 -5.25
N ALA A 79 4.04 -5.43 -4.98
CA ALA A 79 3.36 -4.75 -3.90
C ALA A 79 2.80 -3.43 -4.40
N TYR A 80 1.89 -2.85 -3.63
CA TYR A 80 1.28 -1.57 -3.96
C TYR A 80 1.24 -0.71 -2.71
N ILE A 81 1.70 0.52 -2.83
CA ILE A 81 1.44 1.51 -1.79
C ILE A 81 0.15 2.21 -2.18
N ILE A 82 -0.86 2.07 -1.36
CA ILE A 82 -2.19 2.60 -1.66
C ILE A 82 -2.60 3.59 -0.58
N CYS A 83 -3.02 4.77 -1.02
CA CYS A 83 -3.59 5.78 -0.15
C CYS A 83 -5.11 5.80 -0.36
N TYR A 84 -5.84 5.61 0.73
CA TYR A 84 -7.31 5.64 0.72
C TYR A 84 -7.81 6.87 1.46
N LYS A 85 -8.86 7.47 0.90
CA LYS A 85 -9.64 8.47 1.60
C LYS A 85 -10.78 7.77 2.32
N GLU A 86 -10.81 7.87 3.63
CA GLU A 86 -11.86 7.27 4.44
C GLU A 86 -13.18 8.04 4.30
N LYS A 87 -14.25 7.29 4.27
CA LYS A 87 -15.60 7.86 4.24
C LYS A 87 -16.21 7.90 5.62
#